data_c0f1e46258bbdc825f21b116199d55a6
#
_entry.id   c0f1e46258bbdc825f21b116199d55a6
#
_cell.length_a   1.000
_cell.length_b   1.000
_cell.length_c   1.000
_cell.angle_alpha   90.00
_cell.angle_beta   90.00
_cell.angle_gamma   90.00
#
_symmetry.space_group_name_H-M   'P 1'
#
loop_
_entity.id
_entity.type
_entity.pdbx_description
1 polymer ?
#
loop_
_entity_poly.entity_id
_entity_poly.type
_entity_poly.pdbx_seq_one_letter_code
_entity_poly.pdbx_strand_id
1 'polypeptide(L)'
;MGSVNTRKPPELFNTPFELGLRMVYLLFALRPGGADLQKLVLLDYAIVYSHDVGGPASLHTPVPYRNAELFSRRERIEQGLYLMSTRGLVDVVLDDRGMTYVAGPSSFTLVGSLSSRYWRELEERCAWVAERFGATDSTELLRLFSDSGHLWGAEFESAHQMRLL
;
A
#
# COMPACT_ATOMS: atom_id res chain seq x y z
N MET A 1 10.53 -8.88 -36.61
CA MET A 1 9.87 -7.69 -36.01
C MET A 1 9.69 -7.92 -34.54
N GLY A 2 10.54 -7.30 -33.76
CA GLY A 2 10.47 -7.42 -32.31
C GLY A 2 9.23 -6.69 -31.79
N SER A 3 8.34 -7.40 -31.07
CA SER A 3 7.33 -6.75 -30.27
C SER A 3 8.07 -5.88 -29.26
N VAL A 4 7.96 -4.57 -29.40
CA VAL A 4 8.42 -3.63 -28.39
C VAL A 4 7.55 -3.90 -27.17
N ASN A 5 8.10 -4.64 -26.22
CA ASN A 5 7.50 -4.82 -24.93
C ASN A 5 7.58 -3.47 -24.21
N THR A 6 6.60 -2.63 -24.44
CA THR A 6 6.44 -1.36 -23.73
C THR A 6 6.02 -1.67 -22.29
N ARG A 7 6.95 -2.24 -21.51
CA ARG A 7 6.79 -2.23 -20.07
C ARG A 7 6.73 -0.76 -19.65
N LYS A 8 5.58 -0.34 -19.16
CA LYS A 8 5.43 0.98 -18.53
C LYS A 8 6.59 1.16 -17.55
N PRO A 9 7.31 2.29 -17.61
CA PRO A 9 8.35 2.57 -16.64
C PRO A 9 7.79 2.41 -15.22
N PRO A 10 8.60 1.91 -14.25
CA PRO A 10 8.14 1.73 -12.86
C PRO A 10 7.50 2.98 -12.24
N GLU A 11 7.89 4.16 -12.70
CA GLU A 11 7.36 5.44 -12.26
C GLU A 11 5.86 5.62 -12.53
N LEU A 12 5.32 4.99 -13.58
CA LEU A 12 3.90 5.11 -13.94
C LEU A 12 2.96 4.36 -12.97
N PHE A 13 3.47 3.38 -12.22
CA PHE A 13 2.70 2.65 -11.22
C PHE A 13 2.74 3.30 -9.82
N ASN A 14 3.49 4.36 -9.67
CA ASN A 14 3.74 5.02 -8.38
C ASN A 14 3.33 6.49 -8.36
N THR A 15 2.44 6.91 -9.28
CA THR A 15 1.84 8.24 -9.18
C THR A 15 0.90 8.32 -7.98
N PRO A 16 0.68 9.50 -7.40
CA PRO A 16 -0.29 9.65 -6.30
C PRO A 16 -1.67 9.10 -6.63
N PHE A 17 -2.14 9.27 -7.87
CA PHE A 17 -3.42 8.74 -8.30
C PHE A 17 -3.45 7.20 -8.29
N GLU A 18 -2.46 6.55 -8.85
CA GLU A 18 -2.39 5.08 -8.85
C GLU A 18 -2.21 4.51 -7.44
N LEU A 19 -1.38 5.14 -6.62
CA LEU A 19 -1.23 4.77 -5.22
C LEU A 19 -2.54 4.96 -4.45
N GLY A 20 -3.26 6.05 -4.73
CA GLY A 20 -4.58 6.28 -4.17
C GLY A 20 -5.58 5.18 -4.52
N LEU A 21 -5.61 4.75 -5.78
CA LEU A 21 -6.45 3.62 -6.20
C LEU A 21 -6.07 2.33 -5.49
N ARG A 22 -4.79 2.03 -5.34
CA ARG A 22 -4.35 0.86 -4.56
C ARG A 22 -4.82 0.95 -3.10
N MET A 23 -4.78 2.14 -2.51
CA MET A 23 -5.28 2.34 -1.14
C MET A 23 -6.78 2.10 -1.04
N VAL A 24 -7.55 2.50 -2.04
CA VAL A 24 -8.99 2.18 -2.09
C VAL A 24 -9.22 0.66 -2.06
N TYR A 25 -8.49 -0.09 -2.90
CA TYR A 25 -8.57 -1.56 -2.91
C TYR A 25 -8.17 -2.18 -1.59
N LEU A 26 -7.10 -1.67 -0.98
CA LEU A 26 -6.61 -2.17 0.31
C LEU A 26 -7.60 -1.90 1.43
N LEU A 27 -8.11 -0.68 1.53
CA LEU A 27 -9.09 -0.31 2.55
C LEU A 27 -10.42 -1.04 2.35
N PHE A 28 -10.81 -1.27 1.11
CA PHE A 28 -11.97 -2.11 0.81
C PHE A 28 -11.79 -3.53 1.35
N ALA A 29 -10.63 -4.13 1.20
CA ALA A 29 -10.33 -5.45 1.72
C ALA A 29 -10.26 -5.48 3.26
N LEU A 30 -9.83 -4.38 3.89
CA LEU A 30 -9.74 -4.28 5.35
C LEU A 30 -11.09 -4.04 6.05
N ARG A 31 -12.16 -3.77 5.30
CA ARG A 31 -13.48 -3.49 5.89
C ARG A 31 -13.92 -4.57 6.88
N PRO A 32 -14.62 -4.22 7.94
CA PRO A 32 -15.06 -2.88 8.37
C PRO A 32 -13.96 -2.05 9.05
N GLY A 33 -12.78 -2.58 9.22
CA GLY A 33 -11.64 -1.88 9.81
C GLY A 33 -10.96 -0.94 8.83
N GLY A 34 -9.95 -0.24 9.34
CA GLY A 34 -9.12 0.66 8.57
C GLY A 34 -7.66 0.59 9.00
N ALA A 35 -6.88 1.58 8.62
CA ALA A 35 -5.46 1.63 8.96
C ALA A 35 -4.96 3.07 9.02
N ASP A 36 -3.94 3.30 9.84
CA ASP A 36 -3.18 4.54 9.81
C ASP A 36 -2.23 4.59 8.61
N LEU A 37 -1.64 5.75 8.36
CA LEU A 37 -0.75 5.93 7.21
C LEU A 37 0.46 4.97 7.26
N GLN A 38 1.07 4.78 8.41
CA GLN A 38 2.23 3.89 8.55
C GLN A 38 1.87 2.45 8.18
N LYS A 39 0.74 1.95 8.67
CA LYS A 39 0.24 0.62 8.30
C LYS A 39 -0.03 0.51 6.81
N LEU A 40 -0.67 1.52 6.22
CA LEU A 40 -0.94 1.53 4.77
C LEU A 40 0.33 1.48 3.94
N VAL A 41 1.38 2.20 4.32
CA VAL A 41 2.68 2.16 3.63
C VAL A 41 3.29 0.76 3.70
N LEU A 42 3.27 0.13 4.85
CA LEU A 42 3.78 -1.24 5.04
C LEU A 42 2.95 -2.26 4.26
N LEU A 43 1.63 -2.15 4.30
CA LEU A 43 0.75 -3.06 3.57
C LEU A 43 0.84 -2.86 2.05
N ASP A 44 1.07 -1.64 1.56
CA ASP A 44 1.33 -1.40 0.13
C ASP A 44 2.55 -2.17 -0.35
N TYR A 45 3.62 -2.16 0.42
CA TYR A 45 4.79 -2.99 0.11
C TYR A 45 4.44 -4.48 0.08
N ALA A 46 3.70 -4.96 1.07
CA ALA A 46 3.28 -6.36 1.14
C ALA A 46 2.39 -6.77 -0.05
N ILE A 47 1.62 -5.84 -0.61
CA ILE A 47 0.81 -6.07 -1.80
C ILE A 47 1.68 -6.21 -3.04
N VAL A 48 2.57 -5.25 -3.29
CA VAL A 48 3.32 -5.21 -4.55
C VAL A 48 4.51 -6.17 -4.56
N TYR A 49 5.07 -6.47 -3.40
CA TYR A 49 6.17 -7.42 -3.20
C TYR A 49 5.79 -8.56 -2.24
N SER A 50 4.63 -9.14 -2.47
CA SER A 50 4.05 -10.16 -1.58
C SER A 50 4.97 -11.36 -1.35
N HIS A 51 5.78 -11.73 -2.33
CA HIS A 51 6.76 -12.82 -2.17
C HIS A 51 7.78 -12.52 -1.07
N ASP A 52 8.19 -11.26 -0.90
CA ASP A 52 9.17 -10.86 0.13
C ASP A 52 8.66 -11.05 1.57
N VAL A 53 7.36 -11.11 1.75
CA VAL A 53 6.70 -11.25 3.06
C VAL A 53 6.01 -12.61 3.23
N GLY A 54 6.46 -13.61 2.48
CA GLY A 54 6.01 -14.99 2.60
C GLY A 54 4.69 -15.28 1.88
N GLY A 55 4.29 -14.43 0.96
CA GLY A 55 3.05 -14.54 0.20
C GLY A 55 3.21 -15.08 -1.21
N PRO A 56 2.16 -14.95 -2.02
CA PRO A 56 2.18 -15.36 -3.42
C PRO A 56 3.17 -14.53 -4.24
N ALA A 57 3.31 -14.87 -5.54
CA ALA A 57 4.19 -14.15 -6.45
C ALA A 57 3.92 -12.63 -6.42
N SER A 58 4.98 -11.85 -6.40
CA SER A 58 4.88 -10.38 -6.31
C SER A 58 4.12 -9.80 -7.50
N LEU A 59 3.26 -8.81 -7.22
CA LEU A 59 2.45 -8.14 -8.23
C LEU A 59 3.30 -7.26 -9.15
N HIS A 60 4.30 -6.57 -8.58
CA HIS A 60 5.26 -5.77 -9.34
C HIS A 60 6.58 -6.53 -9.49
N THR A 61 7.29 -6.28 -10.58
CA THR A 61 8.64 -6.81 -10.77
C THR A 61 9.55 -6.27 -9.68
N PRO A 62 10.22 -7.13 -8.89
CA PRO A 62 11.17 -6.66 -7.88
C PRO A 62 12.29 -5.83 -8.53
N VAL A 63 12.58 -4.69 -7.92
CA VAL A 63 13.69 -3.81 -8.32
C VAL A 63 14.76 -3.83 -7.24
N PRO A 64 16.04 -3.64 -7.60
CA PRO A 64 17.11 -3.49 -6.60
C PRO A 64 16.80 -2.31 -5.67
N TYR A 65 17.16 -2.44 -4.41
CA TYR A 65 16.98 -1.40 -3.40
C TYR A 65 15.51 -0.94 -3.21
N ARG A 66 14.53 -1.83 -3.42
CA ARG A 66 13.10 -1.52 -3.28
C ARG A 66 12.73 -0.99 -1.89
N ASN A 67 13.54 -1.25 -0.87
CA ASN A 67 13.36 -0.70 0.48
C ASN A 67 13.54 0.83 0.52
N ALA A 68 14.44 1.39 -0.30
CA ALA A 68 14.66 2.83 -0.38
C ALA A 68 13.45 3.59 -0.95
N GLU A 69 12.57 2.93 -1.68
CA GLU A 69 11.35 3.53 -2.23
C GLU A 69 10.27 3.80 -1.18
N LEU A 70 10.34 3.17 -0.01
CA LEU A 70 9.30 3.27 1.01
C LEU A 70 9.02 4.71 1.45
N PHE A 71 10.06 5.52 1.60
CA PHE A 71 9.91 6.91 2.08
C PHE A 71 9.30 7.81 1.02
N SER A 72 9.77 7.73 -0.22
CA SER A 72 9.19 8.49 -1.32
C SER A 72 7.76 8.06 -1.59
N ARG A 73 7.47 6.80 -1.36
CA ARG A 73 6.13 6.22 -1.51
C ARG A 73 5.17 6.72 -0.44
N ARG A 74 5.63 6.92 0.79
CA ARG A 74 4.80 7.44 1.89
C ARG A 74 4.11 8.75 1.53
N GLU A 75 4.86 9.73 1.04
CA GLU A 75 4.32 11.02 0.64
C GLU A 75 3.30 10.88 -0.49
N ARG A 76 3.59 10.06 -1.48
CA ARG A 76 2.68 9.81 -2.60
C ARG A 76 1.42 9.06 -2.18
N ILE A 77 1.51 8.14 -1.23
CA ILE A 77 0.35 7.46 -0.64
C ILE A 77 -0.54 8.47 0.08
N GLU A 78 0.05 9.35 0.89
CA GLU A 78 -0.69 10.41 1.59
C GLU A 78 -1.42 11.33 0.61
N GLN A 79 -0.74 11.76 -0.46
CA GLN A 79 -1.34 12.54 -1.54
C GLN A 79 -2.47 11.77 -2.24
N GLY A 80 -2.26 10.49 -2.50
CA GLY A 80 -3.27 9.62 -3.12
C GLY A 80 -4.50 9.43 -2.24
N LEU A 81 -4.32 9.23 -0.94
CA LEU A 81 -5.41 9.15 0.02
C LEU A 81 -6.24 10.43 0.07
N TYR A 82 -5.57 11.58 0.03
CA TYR A 82 -6.25 12.86 -0.06
C TYR A 82 -7.11 12.96 -1.32
N LEU A 83 -6.55 12.62 -2.48
CA LEU A 83 -7.28 12.61 -3.75
C LEU A 83 -8.52 11.70 -3.70
N MET A 84 -8.37 10.53 -3.12
CA MET A 84 -9.48 9.57 -3.01
C MET A 84 -10.52 10.00 -1.99
N SER A 85 -10.12 10.69 -0.93
CA SER A 85 -11.06 11.24 0.06
C SER A 85 -11.98 12.31 -0.53
N THR A 86 -11.49 13.12 -1.47
CA THR A 86 -12.30 14.13 -2.15
C THR A 86 -13.38 13.52 -3.06
N ARG A 87 -13.28 12.23 -3.36
CA ARG A 87 -14.19 11.50 -4.24
C ARG A 87 -15.12 10.52 -3.51
N GLY A 88 -15.09 10.52 -2.18
CA GLY A 88 -15.89 9.57 -1.40
C GLY A 88 -15.40 8.13 -1.46
N LEU A 89 -14.17 7.91 -1.92
CA LEU A 89 -13.55 6.59 -2.04
C LEU A 89 -12.80 6.19 -0.78
N VAL A 90 -12.38 7.16 0.01
CA VAL A 90 -11.69 7.01 1.29
C VAL A 90 -12.30 7.97 2.27
N ASP A 91 -12.56 7.53 3.49
CA ASP A 91 -12.96 8.37 4.62
C ASP A 91 -11.85 8.40 5.67
N VAL A 92 -11.84 9.47 6.46
CA VAL A 92 -10.90 9.67 7.55
C VAL A 92 -11.66 9.67 8.86
N VAL A 93 -11.21 8.86 9.82
CA VAL A 93 -11.73 8.82 11.19
C VAL A 93 -10.67 9.40 12.11
N LEU A 94 -11.05 10.42 12.87
CA LEU A 94 -10.22 11.02 13.91
C LEU A 94 -10.71 10.54 15.26
N ASP A 95 -9.81 9.95 16.04
CA ASP A 95 -10.08 9.51 17.41
C ASP A 95 -8.86 9.78 18.30
N ASP A 96 -8.92 9.32 19.56
CA ASP A 96 -7.85 9.50 20.54
C ASP A 96 -6.52 8.88 20.12
N ARG A 97 -6.55 7.96 19.17
CA ARG A 97 -5.37 7.27 18.62
C ARG A 97 -4.75 8.00 17.43
N GLY A 98 -5.43 9.04 16.91
CA GLY A 98 -5.02 9.81 15.75
C GLY A 98 -5.92 9.62 14.55
N MET A 99 -5.33 9.63 13.36
CA MET A 99 -6.03 9.57 12.09
C MET A 99 -5.99 8.15 11.51
N THR A 100 -7.18 7.59 11.27
CA THR A 100 -7.36 6.29 10.62
C THR A 100 -8.10 6.46 9.30
N TYR A 101 -7.63 5.82 8.26
CA TYR A 101 -8.31 5.78 6.97
C TYR A 101 -9.19 4.54 6.89
N VAL A 102 -10.36 4.68 6.29
CA VAL A 102 -11.33 3.59 6.06
C VAL A 102 -11.89 3.70 4.64
N ALA A 103 -12.45 2.60 4.14
CA ALA A 103 -13.11 2.61 2.83
C ALA A 103 -14.29 3.57 2.83
N GLY A 104 -14.35 4.45 1.84
CA GLY A 104 -15.46 5.37 1.65
C GLY A 104 -16.67 4.70 0.97
N PRO A 105 -17.83 5.37 0.97
CA PRO A 105 -19.07 4.78 0.44
C PRO A 105 -19.01 4.46 -1.06
N SER A 106 -18.22 5.19 -1.84
CA SER A 106 -18.09 4.97 -3.28
C SER A 106 -17.09 3.86 -3.65
N SER A 107 -16.36 3.30 -2.69
CA SER A 107 -15.34 2.27 -2.95
C SER A 107 -15.92 0.99 -3.56
N PHE A 108 -17.12 0.60 -3.18
CA PHE A 108 -17.83 -0.55 -3.72
C PHE A 108 -17.97 -0.50 -5.24
N THR A 109 -18.43 0.65 -5.74
CA THR A 109 -18.64 0.86 -7.18
C THR A 109 -17.31 0.83 -7.94
N LEU A 110 -16.28 1.47 -7.39
CA LEU A 110 -14.97 1.49 -8.03
C LEU A 110 -14.36 0.07 -8.13
N VAL A 111 -14.31 -0.65 -7.02
CA VAL A 111 -13.70 -1.99 -6.98
C VAL A 111 -14.44 -2.96 -7.90
N GLY A 112 -15.74 -2.85 -7.99
CA GLY A 112 -16.57 -3.68 -8.89
C GLY A 112 -16.46 -3.30 -10.38
N SER A 113 -15.95 -2.11 -10.71
CA SER A 113 -15.95 -1.58 -12.09
C SER A 113 -14.66 -1.84 -12.87
N LEU A 114 -13.53 -2.07 -12.21
CA LEU A 114 -12.24 -2.29 -12.86
C LEU A 114 -12.00 -3.79 -13.06
N SER A 115 -11.91 -4.21 -14.34
CA SER A 115 -11.94 -5.62 -14.71
C SER A 115 -10.67 -6.12 -15.40
N SER A 116 -9.65 -5.28 -15.58
CA SER A 116 -8.40 -5.73 -16.18
C SER A 116 -7.66 -6.73 -15.28
N ARG A 117 -6.77 -7.52 -15.88
CA ARG A 117 -5.97 -8.52 -15.16
C ARG A 117 -5.24 -7.92 -13.96
N TYR A 118 -4.63 -6.76 -14.12
CA TYR A 118 -3.89 -6.08 -13.05
C TYR A 118 -4.78 -5.80 -11.84
N TRP A 119 -5.99 -5.24 -12.05
CA TRP A 119 -6.91 -4.89 -10.97
C TRP A 119 -7.46 -6.12 -10.26
N ARG A 120 -7.69 -7.21 -10.97
CA ARG A 120 -8.09 -8.49 -10.36
C ARG A 120 -6.97 -9.09 -9.50
N GLU A 121 -5.74 -9.08 -10.01
CA GLU A 121 -4.57 -9.53 -9.25
C GLU A 121 -4.33 -8.65 -8.02
N LEU A 122 -4.51 -7.33 -8.15
CA LEU A 122 -4.44 -6.41 -7.02
C LEU A 122 -5.49 -6.72 -5.96
N GLU A 123 -6.73 -6.97 -6.36
CA GLU A 123 -7.81 -7.35 -5.44
C GLU A 123 -7.47 -8.63 -4.66
N GLU A 124 -6.95 -9.64 -5.34
CA GLU A 124 -6.50 -10.88 -4.71
C GLU A 124 -5.37 -10.64 -3.70
N ARG A 125 -4.39 -9.80 -4.04
CA ARG A 125 -3.28 -9.45 -3.14
C ARG A 125 -3.76 -8.66 -1.94
N CYS A 126 -4.68 -7.72 -2.13
CA CYS A 126 -5.28 -6.97 -1.04
C CYS A 126 -6.08 -7.89 -0.08
N ALA A 127 -6.83 -8.84 -0.62
CA ALA A 127 -7.55 -9.81 0.20
C ALA A 127 -6.58 -10.68 1.01
N TRP A 128 -5.51 -11.15 0.39
CA TRP A 128 -4.48 -11.93 1.07
C TRP A 128 -3.80 -11.13 2.20
N VAL A 129 -3.41 -9.89 1.91
CA VAL A 129 -2.79 -8.99 2.90
C VAL A 129 -3.74 -8.68 4.05
N ALA A 130 -5.01 -8.41 3.75
CA ALA A 130 -6.03 -8.14 4.78
C ALA A 130 -6.24 -9.35 5.70
N GLU A 131 -6.29 -10.55 5.15
CA GLU A 131 -6.41 -11.78 5.93
C GLU A 131 -5.18 -12.04 6.79
N ARG A 132 -3.99 -11.85 6.23
CA ARG A 132 -2.71 -12.15 6.89
C ARG A 132 -2.32 -11.09 7.94
N PHE A 133 -2.52 -9.82 7.63
CA PHE A 133 -1.98 -8.69 8.40
C PHE A 133 -3.03 -7.68 8.87
N GLY A 134 -4.29 -7.87 8.51
CA GLY A 134 -5.35 -6.88 8.79
C GLY A 134 -5.52 -6.56 10.28
N ALA A 135 -5.38 -7.55 11.14
CA ALA A 135 -5.50 -7.39 12.59
C ALA A 135 -4.19 -6.97 13.28
N THR A 136 -3.09 -6.87 12.54
CA THR A 136 -1.77 -6.55 13.07
C THR A 136 -1.55 -5.04 13.05
N ASP A 137 -1.11 -4.45 14.17
CA ASP A 137 -0.83 -3.01 14.21
C ASP A 137 0.46 -2.64 13.46
N SER A 138 0.64 -1.35 13.20
CA SER A 138 1.78 -0.84 12.43
C SER A 138 3.13 -1.14 13.08
N THR A 139 3.21 -1.11 14.40
CA THR A 139 4.45 -1.39 15.14
C THR A 139 4.86 -2.85 14.99
N GLU A 140 3.90 -3.76 15.14
CA GLU A 140 4.15 -5.19 14.95
C GLU A 140 4.46 -5.55 13.50
N LEU A 141 3.80 -4.91 12.53
CA LEU A 141 4.10 -5.08 11.11
C LEU A 141 5.52 -4.65 10.78
N LEU A 142 5.94 -3.50 11.33
CA LEU A 142 7.31 -3.02 11.13
C LEU A 142 8.33 -4.03 11.67
N ARG A 143 8.07 -4.61 12.83
CA ARG A 143 8.91 -5.66 13.42
C ARG A 143 8.96 -6.90 12.52
N LEU A 144 7.81 -7.41 12.10
CA LEU A 144 7.72 -8.60 11.24
C LEU A 144 8.46 -8.41 9.91
N PHE A 145 8.28 -7.26 9.28
CA PHE A 145 8.92 -6.97 8.00
C PHE A 145 10.42 -6.70 8.14
N SER A 146 10.86 -6.13 9.27
CA SER A 146 12.27 -5.95 9.59
C SER A 146 12.99 -7.28 9.79
N ASP A 147 12.34 -8.24 10.46
CA ASP A 147 12.89 -9.59 10.67
C ASP A 147 13.00 -10.38 9.35
N SER A 148 12.11 -10.10 8.39
CA SER A 148 12.12 -10.75 7.07
C SER A 148 13.15 -10.18 6.10
N GLY A 149 13.66 -8.97 6.36
CA GLY A 149 14.69 -8.32 5.54
C GLY A 149 15.52 -7.36 6.38
N HIS A 150 16.78 -7.69 6.59
CA HIS A 150 17.71 -6.98 7.47
C HIS A 150 17.89 -5.47 7.19
N LEU A 151 17.34 -4.95 6.09
CA LEU A 151 17.52 -3.55 5.67
C LEU A 151 16.36 -2.63 6.01
N TRP A 152 15.20 -3.19 6.39
CA TRP A 152 13.98 -2.41 6.63
C TRP A 152 14.04 -1.54 7.88
N GLY A 153 14.55 -2.11 8.99
CA GLY A 153 14.58 -1.43 10.28
C GLY A 153 15.46 -0.19 10.28
N ALA A 154 16.62 -0.28 9.66
CA ALA A 154 17.60 0.82 9.62
C ALA A 154 17.07 2.04 8.84
N GLU A 155 16.37 1.83 7.71
CA GLU A 155 15.80 2.92 6.91
C GLU A 155 14.64 3.61 7.61
N PHE A 156 13.75 2.85 8.25
CA PHE A 156 12.65 3.42 9.04
C PHE A 156 13.13 4.18 10.26
N GLU A 157 14.13 3.68 10.96
CA GLU A 157 14.72 4.37 12.11
C GLU A 157 15.41 5.67 11.68
N SER A 158 16.14 5.66 10.56
CA SER A 158 16.77 6.86 10.00
C SER A 158 15.77 7.95 9.65
N ALA A 159 14.63 7.58 9.05
CA ALA A 159 13.59 8.55 8.72
C ALA A 159 12.85 9.05 9.96
N HIS A 160 12.66 8.21 10.96
CA HIS A 160 12.07 8.64 12.23
C HIS A 160 12.97 9.63 12.95
N GLN A 161 14.28 9.39 12.97
CA GLN A 161 15.27 10.29 13.52
C GLN A 161 15.36 11.61 12.77
N MET A 162 15.29 11.60 11.43
CA MET A 162 15.28 12.83 10.62
C MET A 162 14.03 13.69 10.83
N ARG A 163 12.91 13.11 11.29
CA ARG A 163 11.70 13.86 11.64
C ARG A 163 11.75 14.50 13.02
N LEU A 164 12.62 14.02 13.89
CA LEU A 164 12.79 14.54 15.25
C LEU A 164 13.85 15.67 15.33
N LEU A 165 14.55 15.93 14.23
CA LEU A 165 15.49 17.02 14.05
C LEU A 165 14.83 18.16 13.29
#